data_1a8b7296f51118b939e433baebe0403f
#
_entry.id   1a8b7296f51118b939e433baebe0403f
#
_cell.length_a   1.000
_cell.length_b   1.000
_cell.length_c   1.000
_cell.angle_alpha   90.00
_cell.angle_beta   90.00
_cell.angle_gamma   90.00
#
_symmetry.space_group_name_H-M   'P 1'
#
loop_
_entity.id
_entity.type
_entity.pdbx_description
1 polymer ?
#
loop_
_entity_poly.entity_id
_entity_poly.type
_entity_poly.pdbx_seq_one_letter_code
_entity_poly.pdbx_strand_id
1 'polypeptide(L)'
;MSALKPAPRYVDLDNWSRRSAYDYFRGFDIPTFNLCAKLDVALMRQAVKDLGVGSLSLAYHFIAIRLANEIEPFRYRLEADSVRVHDTVHGSTTVLREDDSFGFATLEHNLDFAAFCDQGAQAMANGRRLDAAFEPNECAGATVHMTTLPWVHFSSYSNAHQGNANDAMLRMVARSARE
;
A
#
# COMPACT_ATOMS: atom_id res chain seq x y z
N MET A 1 -24.29 13.33 -16.32
CA MET A 1 -24.69 11.90 -16.34
C MET A 1 -23.67 11.17 -15.48
N SER A 2 -24.06 10.73 -14.28
CA SER A 2 -23.18 9.93 -13.42
C SER A 2 -23.01 8.55 -14.05
N ALA A 3 -21.80 8.20 -14.45
CA ALA A 3 -21.52 6.85 -14.91
C ALA A 3 -21.82 5.89 -13.77
N LEU A 4 -22.68 4.91 -14.03
CA LEU A 4 -22.98 3.84 -13.08
C LEU A 4 -21.67 3.16 -12.69
N LYS A 5 -21.35 3.19 -11.40
CA LYS A 5 -20.17 2.49 -10.87
C LYS A 5 -20.31 1.01 -11.20
N PRO A 6 -19.31 0.36 -11.82
CA PRO A 6 -19.40 -1.04 -12.17
C PRO A 6 -19.71 -1.90 -10.94
N ALA A 7 -20.43 -2.99 -11.13
CA ALA A 7 -20.76 -3.92 -10.04
C ALA A 7 -19.45 -4.49 -9.45
N PRO A 8 -19.39 -4.69 -8.12
CA PRO A 8 -18.21 -5.28 -7.48
C PRO A 8 -17.92 -6.67 -8.05
N ARG A 9 -16.66 -6.97 -8.30
CA ARG A 9 -16.20 -8.28 -8.75
C ARG A 9 -15.75 -9.11 -7.56
N TYR A 10 -16.09 -10.40 -7.58
CA TYR A 10 -15.73 -11.37 -6.54
C TYR A 10 -15.00 -12.57 -7.16
N VAL A 11 -14.18 -13.23 -6.37
CA VAL A 11 -13.58 -14.51 -6.73
C VAL A 11 -14.68 -15.58 -6.74
N ASP A 12 -14.71 -16.39 -7.80
CA ASP A 12 -15.56 -17.59 -7.84
C ASP A 12 -14.94 -18.65 -6.92
N LEU A 13 -15.43 -18.70 -5.68
CA LEU A 13 -14.90 -19.59 -4.64
C LEU A 13 -15.12 -21.08 -4.97
N ASP A 14 -16.14 -21.43 -5.73
CA ASP A 14 -16.44 -22.83 -6.05
C ASP A 14 -15.45 -23.42 -7.04
N ASN A 15 -14.88 -22.59 -7.91
CA ASN A 15 -13.88 -22.97 -8.90
C ASN A 15 -12.48 -22.46 -8.55
N TRP A 16 -12.26 -21.89 -7.36
CA TRP A 16 -10.96 -21.32 -7.00
C TRP A 16 -9.99 -22.38 -6.48
N SER A 17 -8.85 -22.54 -7.17
CA SER A 17 -7.81 -23.51 -6.80
C SER A 17 -7.22 -23.32 -5.39
N ARG A 18 -7.39 -22.12 -4.78
CA ARG A 18 -6.95 -21.81 -3.41
C ARG A 18 -8.05 -21.91 -2.36
N ARG A 19 -9.21 -22.43 -2.71
CA ARG A 19 -10.38 -22.52 -1.82
C ARG A 19 -10.04 -23.23 -0.50
N SER A 20 -9.36 -24.36 -0.54
CA SER A 20 -9.00 -25.12 0.67
C SER A 20 -8.06 -24.33 1.60
N ALA A 21 -7.08 -23.62 1.05
CA ALA A 21 -6.20 -22.77 1.84
C ALA A 21 -6.98 -21.59 2.45
N TYR A 22 -7.84 -20.95 1.67
CA TYR A 22 -8.72 -19.88 2.14
C TYR A 22 -9.58 -20.35 3.31
N ASP A 23 -10.30 -21.47 3.17
CA ASP A 23 -11.18 -22.00 4.20
C ASP A 23 -10.42 -22.38 5.48
N TYR A 24 -9.18 -22.88 5.35
CA TYR A 24 -8.32 -23.25 6.47
C TYR A 24 -7.82 -22.02 7.23
N PHE A 25 -7.25 -21.06 6.53
CA PHE A 25 -6.57 -19.91 7.17
C PHE A 25 -7.54 -18.81 7.64
N ARG A 26 -8.73 -18.67 7.02
CA ARG A 26 -9.69 -17.63 7.41
C ARG A 26 -10.20 -17.77 8.85
N GLY A 27 -10.11 -18.95 9.44
CA GLY A 27 -10.47 -19.23 10.82
C GLY A 27 -9.38 -18.93 11.85
N PHE A 28 -8.21 -18.46 11.44
CA PHE A 28 -7.12 -18.14 12.35
C PHE A 28 -7.30 -16.75 12.93
N ASP A 29 -6.94 -16.57 14.22
CA ASP A 29 -6.96 -15.25 14.87
C ASP A 29 -6.03 -14.25 14.18
N ILE A 30 -4.87 -14.73 13.70
CA ILE A 30 -3.86 -13.92 13.02
C ILE A 30 -3.39 -14.65 11.74
N PRO A 31 -4.16 -14.60 10.65
CA PRO A 31 -3.84 -15.30 9.40
C PRO A 31 -2.80 -14.54 8.55
N THR A 32 -1.77 -13.99 9.17
CA THR A 32 -0.76 -13.15 8.52
C THR A 32 0.61 -13.79 8.60
N PHE A 33 1.47 -13.47 7.65
CA PHE A 33 2.88 -13.82 7.68
C PHE A 33 3.72 -12.61 7.28
N ASN A 34 4.98 -12.60 7.71
CA ASN A 34 5.96 -11.60 7.35
C ASN A 34 6.98 -12.16 6.37
N LEU A 35 7.26 -11.38 5.33
CA LEU A 35 8.35 -11.64 4.40
C LEU A 35 9.29 -10.43 4.39
N CYS A 36 10.57 -10.64 4.68
CA CYS A 36 11.59 -9.61 4.62
C CYS A 36 12.61 -9.96 3.54
N ALA A 37 12.88 -9.01 2.64
CA ALA A 37 13.84 -9.16 1.56
C ALA A 37 14.76 -7.94 1.49
N LYS A 38 16.03 -8.16 1.11
CA LYS A 38 16.97 -7.11 0.77
C LYS A 38 16.92 -6.87 -0.73
N LEU A 39 16.74 -5.62 -1.12
CA LEU A 39 16.72 -5.21 -2.52
C LEU A 39 17.84 -4.21 -2.76
N ASP A 40 18.60 -4.39 -3.83
CA ASP A 40 19.52 -3.37 -4.32
C ASP A 40 18.72 -2.29 -5.08
N VAL A 41 18.78 -1.07 -4.57
CA VAL A 41 18.07 0.08 -5.14
C VAL A 41 19.01 1.11 -5.80
N ALA A 42 20.29 0.75 -6.01
CA ALA A 42 21.28 1.65 -6.57
C ALA A 42 20.86 2.19 -7.95
N LEU A 43 20.44 1.33 -8.85
CA LEU A 43 19.94 1.73 -10.17
C LEU A 43 18.70 2.60 -10.09
N MET A 44 17.74 2.27 -9.21
CA MET A 44 16.56 3.10 -9.03
C MET A 44 16.93 4.49 -8.49
N ARG A 45 17.85 4.58 -7.53
CA ARG A 45 18.35 5.84 -6.99
C ARG A 45 19.00 6.69 -8.08
N GLN A 46 19.83 6.08 -8.93
CA GLN A 46 20.46 6.77 -10.06
C GLN A 46 19.41 7.26 -11.05
N ALA A 47 18.46 6.41 -11.45
CA ALA A 47 17.39 6.78 -12.39
C ALA A 47 16.55 7.96 -11.88
N VAL A 48 16.15 7.97 -10.60
CA VAL A 48 15.42 9.10 -9.99
C VAL A 48 16.25 10.38 -10.05
N LYS A 49 17.56 10.31 -9.79
CA LYS A 49 18.46 11.46 -9.88
C LYS A 49 18.58 11.97 -11.31
N ASP A 50 18.72 11.07 -12.27
CA ASP A 50 18.89 11.44 -13.70
C ASP A 50 17.61 12.04 -14.29
N LEU A 51 16.46 11.53 -13.88
CA LEU A 51 15.16 12.07 -14.29
C LEU A 51 14.88 13.45 -13.67
N GLY A 52 15.49 13.79 -12.54
CA GLY A 52 15.22 15.04 -11.82
C GLY A 52 13.78 15.18 -11.28
N VAL A 53 13.02 14.08 -11.22
CA VAL A 53 11.60 14.07 -10.82
C VAL A 53 11.41 13.16 -9.62
N GLY A 54 10.64 13.64 -8.64
CA GLY A 54 10.25 12.84 -7.48
C GLY A 54 11.39 12.60 -6.49
N SER A 55 11.25 11.54 -5.75
CA SER A 55 12.22 11.08 -4.75
C SER A 55 12.33 9.56 -4.78
N LEU A 56 13.39 9.02 -4.16
CA LEU A 56 13.52 7.57 -4.01
C LEU A 56 12.29 6.97 -3.28
N SER A 57 11.75 7.68 -2.30
CA SER A 57 10.52 7.28 -1.61
C SER A 57 9.34 7.17 -2.57
N LEU A 58 9.08 8.19 -3.37
CA LEU A 58 8.00 8.15 -4.36
C LEU A 58 8.21 7.07 -5.42
N ALA A 59 9.47 6.84 -5.84
CA ALA A 59 9.79 5.82 -6.83
C ALA A 59 9.41 4.40 -6.35
N TYR A 60 9.81 4.01 -5.14
CA TYR A 60 9.43 2.67 -4.67
C TYR A 60 7.93 2.56 -4.32
N HIS A 61 7.28 3.63 -3.88
CA HIS A 61 5.83 3.65 -3.73
C HIS A 61 5.12 3.45 -5.08
N PHE A 62 5.58 4.15 -6.11
CA PHE A 62 5.06 3.98 -7.48
C PHE A 62 5.15 2.54 -7.96
N ILE A 63 6.34 1.93 -7.83
CA ILE A 63 6.58 0.54 -8.24
C ILE A 63 5.72 -0.42 -7.42
N ALA A 64 5.65 -0.23 -6.10
CA ALA A 64 4.86 -1.09 -5.22
C ALA A 64 3.37 -1.05 -5.54
N ILE A 65 2.80 0.15 -5.73
CA ILE A 65 1.39 0.34 -6.09
C ILE A 65 1.12 -0.26 -7.48
N ARG A 66 2.02 -0.05 -8.43
CA ARG A 66 1.91 -0.63 -9.76
C ARG A 66 1.89 -2.16 -9.71
N LEU A 67 2.84 -2.78 -9.02
CA LEU A 67 2.89 -4.24 -8.85
C LEU A 67 1.64 -4.77 -8.12
N ALA A 68 1.14 -4.04 -7.12
CA ALA A 68 -0.10 -4.41 -6.44
C ALA A 68 -1.32 -4.37 -7.37
N ASN A 69 -1.31 -3.55 -8.41
CA ASN A 69 -2.35 -3.53 -9.42
C ASN A 69 -2.15 -4.58 -10.53
N GLU A 70 -0.92 -4.93 -10.86
CA GLU A 70 -0.60 -5.97 -11.86
C GLU A 70 -0.82 -7.39 -11.31
N ILE A 71 -0.57 -7.60 -10.02
CA ILE A 71 -0.68 -8.92 -9.37
C ILE A 71 -2.06 -9.01 -8.69
N GLU A 72 -3.02 -9.64 -9.35
CA GLU A 72 -4.43 -9.66 -8.93
C GLU A 72 -4.65 -10.03 -7.44
N PRO A 73 -3.99 -11.03 -6.82
CA PRO A 73 -4.18 -11.33 -5.39
C PRO A 73 -3.93 -10.16 -4.44
N PHE A 74 -3.12 -9.17 -4.80
CA PHE A 74 -2.92 -7.97 -3.96
C PHE A 74 -4.11 -7.00 -3.99
N ARG A 75 -5.04 -7.20 -4.92
CA ARG A 75 -6.30 -6.47 -5.01
C ARG A 75 -7.46 -7.17 -4.29
N TYR A 76 -7.20 -8.30 -3.66
CA TYR A 76 -8.22 -9.04 -2.91
C TYR A 76 -8.47 -8.41 -1.54
N ARG A 77 -9.76 -8.42 -1.14
CA ARG A 77 -10.19 -8.09 0.23
C ARG A 77 -11.21 -9.12 0.67
N LEU A 78 -11.10 -9.53 1.93
CA LEU A 78 -12.06 -10.45 2.52
C LEU A 78 -13.32 -9.66 2.92
N GLU A 79 -14.47 -10.06 2.45
CA GLU A 79 -15.78 -9.48 2.79
C GLU A 79 -16.71 -10.60 3.25
N ALA A 80 -16.91 -10.73 4.56
CA ALA A 80 -17.70 -11.82 5.16
C ALA A 80 -17.27 -13.20 4.61
N ASP A 81 -18.10 -13.84 3.82
CA ASP A 81 -17.86 -15.17 3.23
C ASP A 81 -17.36 -15.10 1.78
N SER A 82 -16.95 -13.95 1.30
CA SER A 82 -16.52 -13.72 -0.08
C SER A 82 -15.14 -13.08 -0.15
N VAL A 83 -14.54 -13.09 -1.33
CA VAL A 83 -13.29 -12.41 -1.63
C VAL A 83 -13.56 -11.41 -2.75
N ARG A 84 -13.61 -10.13 -2.38
CA ARG A 84 -13.77 -9.05 -3.34
C ARG A 84 -12.49 -8.78 -4.08
N VAL A 85 -12.58 -8.50 -5.38
CA VAL A 85 -11.48 -8.10 -6.24
C VAL A 85 -11.65 -6.63 -6.62
N HIS A 86 -10.79 -5.76 -6.11
CA HIS A 86 -10.80 -4.36 -6.51
C HIS A 86 -10.23 -4.19 -7.92
N ASP A 87 -10.81 -3.32 -8.73
CA ASP A 87 -10.28 -3.00 -10.06
C ASP A 87 -8.95 -2.25 -9.96
N THR A 88 -8.85 -1.37 -8.95
CA THR A 88 -7.64 -0.59 -8.68
C THR A 88 -7.43 -0.49 -7.17
N VAL A 89 -6.17 -0.57 -6.74
CA VAL A 89 -5.73 -0.27 -5.38
C VAL A 89 -4.78 0.92 -5.38
N HIS A 90 -4.83 1.70 -4.30
CA HIS A 90 -4.02 2.89 -4.07
C HIS A 90 -3.04 2.64 -2.94
N GLY A 91 -2.11 3.55 -2.71
CA GLY A 91 -1.22 3.52 -1.56
C GLY A 91 -1.68 4.44 -0.45
N SER A 92 -1.43 4.07 0.80
CA SER A 92 -1.46 4.97 1.94
C SER A 92 -0.12 4.90 2.64
N THR A 93 0.49 6.04 2.93
CA THR A 93 1.77 6.09 3.64
C THR A 93 1.71 7.05 4.81
N THR A 94 2.51 6.77 5.83
CA THR A 94 2.70 7.70 6.94
C THR A 94 3.75 8.75 6.57
N VAL A 95 3.54 9.97 7.04
CA VAL A 95 4.47 11.10 6.91
C VAL A 95 4.74 11.71 8.27
N LEU A 96 6.02 11.88 8.62
CA LEU A 96 6.43 12.51 9.87
C LEU A 96 6.12 14.00 9.83
N ARG A 97 5.59 14.54 10.94
CA ARG A 97 5.32 15.95 11.18
C ARG A 97 6.42 16.60 11.99
N GLU A 98 6.42 17.93 12.08
CA GLU A 98 7.43 18.72 12.81
C GLU A 98 7.39 18.53 14.32
N ASP A 99 6.25 18.12 14.86
CA ASP A 99 6.02 17.87 16.29
C ASP A 99 6.28 16.40 16.70
N ASP A 100 7.03 15.64 15.88
CA ASP A 100 7.28 14.20 16.03
C ASP A 100 6.03 13.30 15.96
N SER A 101 4.85 13.86 15.70
CA SER A 101 3.68 13.08 15.33
C SER A 101 3.75 12.64 13.85
N PHE A 102 2.76 11.89 13.40
CA PHE A 102 2.67 11.54 11.98
C PHE A 102 1.26 11.81 11.43
N GLY A 103 1.19 11.98 10.13
CA GLY A 103 -0.05 12.03 9.38
C GLY A 103 -0.07 10.96 8.30
N PHE A 104 -1.14 10.95 7.52
CA PHE A 104 -1.32 10.04 6.40
C PHE A 104 -1.33 10.78 5.08
N ALA A 105 -0.83 10.12 4.04
CA ALA A 105 -0.92 10.59 2.66
C ALA A 105 -1.43 9.45 1.78
N THR A 106 -2.45 9.72 0.98
CA THR A 106 -2.95 8.80 -0.03
C THR A 106 -2.20 9.02 -1.33
N LEU A 107 -1.63 7.94 -1.87
CA LEU A 107 -0.90 7.92 -3.12
C LEU A 107 -1.76 7.19 -4.15
N GLU A 108 -2.42 7.94 -5.01
CA GLU A 108 -3.30 7.36 -6.02
C GLU A 108 -2.49 6.62 -7.10
N HIS A 109 -3.00 5.48 -7.53
CA HIS A 109 -2.41 4.74 -8.65
C HIS A 109 -2.43 5.61 -9.90
N ASN A 110 -1.27 5.71 -10.55
CA ASN A 110 -1.09 6.39 -11.83
C ASN A 110 -0.09 5.58 -12.67
N LEU A 111 -0.26 5.57 -13.98
CA LEU A 111 0.68 4.92 -14.90
C LEU A 111 1.83 5.84 -15.32
N ASP A 112 1.64 7.15 -15.21
CA ASP A 112 2.68 8.15 -15.46
C ASP A 112 3.44 8.47 -14.17
N PHE A 113 4.76 8.27 -14.19
CA PHE A 113 5.61 8.46 -13.02
C PHE A 113 5.72 9.93 -12.59
N ALA A 114 5.81 10.86 -13.54
CA ALA A 114 5.94 12.28 -13.22
C ALA A 114 4.64 12.81 -12.56
N ALA A 115 3.49 12.49 -13.14
CA ALA A 115 2.20 12.84 -12.57
C ALA A 115 1.98 12.20 -11.18
N PHE A 116 2.40 10.94 -11.00
CA PHE A 116 2.39 10.30 -9.69
C PHE A 116 3.26 11.03 -8.66
N CYS A 117 4.45 11.46 -9.06
CA CYS A 117 5.37 12.20 -8.18
C CYS A 117 4.80 13.54 -7.75
N ASP A 118 4.20 14.29 -8.67
CA ASP A 118 3.61 15.60 -8.38
C ASP A 118 2.43 15.47 -7.40
N GLN A 119 1.50 14.56 -7.69
CA GLN A 119 0.35 14.29 -6.82
C GLN A 119 0.79 13.73 -5.45
N GLY A 120 1.74 12.81 -5.45
CA GLY A 120 2.28 12.20 -4.23
C GLY A 120 3.01 13.21 -3.34
N ALA A 121 3.81 14.10 -3.92
CA ALA A 121 4.47 15.17 -3.18
C ALA A 121 3.46 16.10 -2.50
N GLN A 122 2.40 16.48 -3.23
CA GLN A 122 1.32 17.30 -2.69
C GLN A 122 0.56 16.57 -1.56
N ALA A 123 0.22 15.30 -1.75
CA ALA A 123 -0.45 14.49 -0.73
C ALA A 123 0.40 14.36 0.54
N MET A 124 1.71 14.11 0.40
CA MET A 124 2.63 14.06 1.54
C MET A 124 2.79 15.41 2.24
N ALA A 125 2.82 16.53 1.49
CA ALA A 125 2.86 17.86 2.07
C ALA A 125 1.59 18.15 2.89
N ASN A 126 0.42 17.79 2.37
CA ASN A 126 -0.85 17.92 3.09
C ASN A 126 -0.88 17.07 4.37
N GLY A 127 -0.43 15.83 4.32
CA GLY A 127 -0.36 14.93 5.48
C GLY A 127 0.59 15.42 6.59
N ARG A 128 1.60 16.24 6.26
CA ARG A 128 2.53 16.84 7.23
C ARG A 128 1.94 18.01 8.00
N ARG A 129 0.84 18.59 7.55
CA ARG A 129 0.20 19.71 8.24
C ARG A 129 -0.34 19.25 9.58
N LEU A 130 -0.14 20.05 10.63
CA LEU A 130 -0.61 19.75 11.99
C LEU A 130 -2.14 19.79 12.11
N ASP A 131 -2.80 20.58 11.25
CA ASP A 131 -4.25 20.68 11.17
C ASP A 131 -4.93 19.64 10.27
N ALA A 132 -4.14 18.78 9.63
CA ALA A 132 -4.68 17.70 8.82
C ALA A 132 -5.31 16.60 9.70
N ALA A 133 -6.44 16.05 9.26
CA ALA A 133 -7.11 14.95 9.96
C ALA A 133 -6.15 13.77 10.20
N PHE A 134 -6.25 13.16 11.38
CA PHE A 134 -5.49 11.97 11.75
C PHE A 134 -6.21 10.68 11.32
N GLU A 135 -6.73 10.66 10.12
CA GLU A 135 -7.38 9.45 9.58
C GLU A 135 -6.79 9.15 8.21
N PRO A 136 -6.46 7.86 7.93
CA PRO A 136 -6.12 7.50 6.58
C PRO A 136 -7.35 7.74 5.70
N ASN A 137 -7.18 8.50 4.63
CA ASN A 137 -8.22 8.61 3.61
C ASN A 137 -8.27 7.25 2.89
N GLU A 138 -9.10 6.37 3.40
CA GLU A 138 -9.27 5.04 2.83
C GLU A 138 -10.12 5.13 1.57
N CYS A 139 -9.54 4.81 0.44
CA CYS A 139 -10.25 4.63 -0.81
C CYS A 139 -11.13 3.38 -0.75
N ALA A 140 -12.16 3.40 0.13
CA ALA A 140 -13.16 2.33 0.28
C ALA A 140 -12.56 0.92 0.40
N GLY A 141 -11.51 0.74 1.23
CA GLY A 141 -10.83 -0.54 1.42
C GLY A 141 -9.84 -0.93 0.30
N ALA A 142 -9.76 -0.15 -0.78
CA ALA A 142 -8.85 -0.39 -1.91
C ALA A 142 -7.45 0.21 -1.67
N THR A 143 -6.87 -0.01 -0.50
CA THR A 143 -5.60 0.61 -0.11
C THR A 143 -4.55 -0.43 0.26
N VAL A 144 -3.31 -0.19 -0.15
CA VAL A 144 -2.09 -0.86 0.33
C VAL A 144 -1.41 0.09 1.33
N HIS A 145 -1.27 -0.36 2.57
CA HIS A 145 -0.61 0.45 3.60
C HIS A 145 0.91 0.31 3.50
N MET A 146 1.59 1.45 3.48
CA MET A 146 3.04 1.52 3.36
C MET A 146 3.61 2.45 4.42
N THR A 147 4.81 2.17 4.88
CA THR A 147 5.56 3.09 5.74
C THR A 147 7.05 3.02 5.42
N THR A 148 7.78 4.07 5.73
CA THR A 148 9.23 4.14 5.53
C THR A 148 9.90 4.56 6.82
N LEU A 149 10.83 3.74 7.29
CA LEU A 149 11.59 3.97 8.51
C LEU A 149 13.10 4.03 8.18
N PRO A 150 13.59 5.13 7.59
CA PRO A 150 14.96 5.21 7.08
C PRO A 150 16.03 5.23 8.18
N TRP A 151 15.63 5.54 9.42
CA TRP A 151 16.55 5.65 10.57
C TRP A 151 16.59 4.39 11.45
N VAL A 152 15.71 3.40 11.23
CA VAL A 152 15.64 2.17 12.02
C VAL A 152 16.22 1.01 11.26
N HIS A 153 17.11 0.24 11.90
CA HIS A 153 17.61 -1.02 11.37
C HIS A 153 16.75 -2.18 11.91
N PHE A 154 16.13 -2.94 11.01
CA PHE A 154 15.34 -4.11 11.38
C PHE A 154 15.56 -5.26 10.40
N SER A 155 15.45 -6.48 10.89
CA SER A 155 15.43 -7.71 10.07
C SER A 155 14.02 -8.25 9.89
N SER A 156 13.07 -7.78 10.70
CA SER A 156 11.66 -8.13 10.67
C SER A 156 10.84 -6.95 11.20
N TYR A 157 9.63 -6.79 10.73
CA TYR A 157 8.73 -5.72 11.16
C TYR A 157 7.28 -6.20 11.11
N SER A 158 6.50 -5.86 12.14
CA SER A 158 5.06 -6.09 12.19
C SER A 158 4.34 -4.79 12.53
N ASN A 159 3.33 -4.44 11.76
CA ASN A 159 2.43 -3.33 12.06
C ASN A 159 1.31 -3.77 13.00
N ALA A 160 0.86 -2.86 13.85
CA ALA A 160 -0.42 -3.00 14.52
C ALA A 160 -1.54 -3.05 13.45
N HIS A 161 -2.50 -3.93 13.64
CA HIS A 161 -3.70 -3.99 12.80
C HIS A 161 -4.90 -4.38 13.67
N GLN A 162 -6.06 -3.91 13.27
CA GLN A 162 -7.30 -4.41 13.86
C GLN A 162 -7.54 -5.80 13.29
N GLY A 163 -7.82 -6.79 14.15
CA GLY A 163 -7.97 -8.19 13.77
C GLY A 163 -9.20 -8.53 12.93
N ASN A 164 -9.68 -7.59 12.13
CA ASN A 164 -10.77 -7.82 11.19
C ASN A 164 -10.22 -8.39 9.89
N ALA A 165 -10.77 -9.52 9.46
CA ALA A 165 -10.40 -10.20 8.22
C ALA A 165 -10.55 -9.33 6.95
N ASN A 166 -11.23 -8.19 7.06
CA ASN A 166 -11.51 -7.26 5.97
C ASN A 166 -10.36 -6.28 5.67
N ASP A 167 -9.28 -6.35 6.43
CA ASP A 167 -8.17 -5.41 6.29
C ASP A 167 -7.29 -5.71 5.07
N ALA A 168 -6.50 -4.72 4.66
CA ALA A 168 -5.63 -4.82 3.49
C ALA A 168 -4.69 -6.03 3.61
N MET A 169 -4.69 -6.89 2.61
CA MET A 169 -3.86 -8.09 2.57
C MET A 169 -2.37 -7.80 2.41
N LEU A 170 -1.99 -6.58 2.05
CA LEU A 170 -0.59 -6.20 1.85
C LEU A 170 -0.25 -4.96 2.65
N ARG A 171 0.75 -5.09 3.51
CA ARG A 171 1.40 -3.98 4.18
C ARG A 171 2.89 -4.02 3.87
N MET A 172 3.45 -2.89 3.51
CA MET A 172 4.85 -2.78 3.13
C MET A 172 5.58 -1.82 4.07
N VAL A 173 6.77 -2.22 4.50
CA VAL A 173 7.67 -1.36 5.25
C VAL A 173 9.01 -1.32 4.52
N ALA A 174 9.41 -0.14 4.10
CA ALA A 174 10.68 0.08 3.45
C ALA A 174 11.68 0.74 4.41
N ARG A 175 12.94 0.34 4.27
CA ARG A 175 14.08 0.92 4.96
C ARG A 175 15.14 1.30 3.95
N SER A 176 15.70 2.49 4.07
CA SER A 176 16.92 2.85 3.36
C SER A 176 18.13 2.42 4.20
N ALA A 177 19.05 1.63 3.64
CA ALA A 177 20.36 1.50 4.24
C ALA A 177 21.07 2.87 4.08
N ARG A 178 21.47 3.48 5.19
CA ARG A 178 22.50 4.53 5.14
C ARG A 178 23.82 3.81 4.92
N GLU A 179 24.56 4.25 3.94
CA GLU A 179 25.98 3.95 3.80
C GLU A 179 26.75 4.54 4.99
#